data_f5092faa7339abce823e4fd9efe0718a
#
_entry.id   f5092faa7339abce823e4fd9efe0718a
#
_cell.length_a   1.000
_cell.length_b   1.000
_cell.length_c   1.000
_cell.angle_alpha   90.00
_cell.angle_beta   90.00
_cell.angle_gamma   90.00
#
_symmetry.space_group_name_H-M   'P 1'
#
loop_
_entity.id
_entity.type
_entity.pdbx_description
1 polymer ?
#
loop_
_entity_poly.entity_id
_entity_poly.type
_entity_poly.pdbx_seq_one_letter_code
_entity_poly.pdbx_strand_id
1 'polypeptide(L)'
;MKFDTIIIGQVCLDTNTDYDGRTEHRYGGAVLYSGHAANSIGKKVAVVTKGNRKITDSEDALGGSGITIFAKPSTNSTLMENVYFTPDRERRRSRCLAVIDPYTPEDIPDEETNVYHLAGLCYGDIGPDIILECAKRADVAMDIQCMLRHVEPDQTLKLHDWPEKTEYLKYIRFLKTDAAEAEVLTGLTDREEAARQMYEWGAKEIVITHNTEVIAYDGKQIYRAPLKPRNLTGRTGRGDTTFAAYITERQTSSIQEALTFSAAMVSLKMEKPGPFMGTRQDVLNYIEEFYN
;
A
#
# COMPACT_ATOMS: atom_id res chain seq x y z
N MET A 1 16.75 -16.98 5.14
CA MET A 1 17.21 -15.96 4.15
C MET A 1 16.77 -14.61 4.68
N LYS A 2 17.55 -13.51 4.48
CA LYS A 2 17.12 -12.19 4.95
C LYS A 2 16.56 -11.36 3.80
N PHE A 3 15.38 -10.75 4.00
CA PHE A 3 14.73 -9.83 3.07
C PHE A 3 14.89 -8.37 3.53
N ASP A 4 14.84 -7.44 2.61
CA ASP A 4 14.73 -6.01 2.93
C ASP A 4 13.31 -5.70 3.42
N THR A 5 12.30 -6.32 2.77
CA THR A 5 10.90 -6.15 3.14
C THR A 5 10.11 -7.44 2.88
N ILE A 6 9.28 -7.85 3.86
CA ILE A 6 8.23 -8.86 3.68
C ILE A 6 6.89 -8.13 3.68
N ILE A 7 6.15 -8.21 2.58
CA ILE A 7 4.86 -7.55 2.40
C ILE A 7 3.76 -8.57 2.65
N ILE A 8 2.87 -8.27 3.59
CA ILE A 8 1.74 -9.14 3.96
C ILE A 8 0.44 -8.50 3.45
N GLY A 9 -0.22 -9.19 2.54
CA GLY A 9 -1.45 -8.72 1.92
C GLY A 9 -1.81 -9.59 0.72
N GLN A 10 -2.95 -9.36 0.10
CA GLN A 10 -3.45 -10.22 -0.97
C GLN A 10 -3.31 -9.60 -2.35
N VAL A 11 -3.17 -10.48 -3.31
CA VAL A 11 -3.53 -10.19 -4.71
C VAL A 11 -5.04 -10.25 -4.82
N CYS A 12 -5.66 -9.33 -5.53
CA CYS A 12 -7.09 -9.38 -5.85
C CYS A 12 -7.32 -9.48 -7.36
N LEU A 13 -8.48 -9.98 -7.74
CA LEU A 13 -8.96 -9.91 -9.11
C LEU A 13 -9.99 -8.79 -9.22
N ASP A 14 -9.63 -7.78 -9.99
CA ASP A 14 -10.46 -6.60 -10.22
C ASP A 14 -11.25 -6.77 -11.52
N THR A 15 -12.58 -6.63 -11.42
CA THR A 15 -13.46 -6.45 -12.57
C THR A 15 -13.73 -4.96 -12.73
N ASN A 16 -13.19 -4.38 -13.79
CA ASN A 16 -13.28 -2.95 -14.08
C ASN A 16 -14.22 -2.70 -15.25
N THR A 17 -15.32 -1.99 -15.03
CA THR A 17 -16.24 -1.57 -16.08
C THR A 17 -16.10 -0.08 -16.30
N ASP A 18 -15.69 0.32 -17.50
CA ASP A 18 -15.53 1.70 -17.90
C ASP A 18 -16.88 2.40 -18.15
N TYR A 19 -16.86 3.72 -18.22
CA TYR A 19 -18.03 4.57 -18.49
C TYR A 19 -18.74 4.25 -19.81
N ASP A 20 -18.04 3.63 -20.77
CA ASP A 20 -18.57 3.19 -22.06
C ASP A 20 -19.07 1.73 -22.05
N GLY A 21 -19.09 1.10 -20.87
CA GLY A 21 -19.58 -0.27 -20.65
C GLY A 21 -18.57 -1.37 -20.95
N ARG A 22 -17.36 -1.06 -21.40
CA ARG A 22 -16.31 -2.07 -21.59
C ARG A 22 -15.86 -2.61 -20.24
N THR A 23 -15.80 -3.95 -20.13
CA THR A 23 -15.36 -4.63 -18.92
C THR A 23 -14.03 -5.34 -19.17
N GLU A 24 -13.11 -5.19 -18.22
CA GLU A 24 -11.83 -5.89 -18.21
C GLU A 24 -11.57 -6.53 -16.84
N HIS A 25 -10.82 -7.64 -16.84
CA HIS A 25 -10.34 -8.29 -15.63
C HIS A 25 -8.84 -8.05 -15.50
N ARG A 26 -8.40 -7.62 -14.33
CA ARG A 26 -6.99 -7.37 -14.02
C ARG A 26 -6.65 -7.83 -12.63
N TYR A 27 -5.42 -8.27 -12.45
CA TYR A 27 -4.89 -8.41 -11.09
C TYR A 27 -4.67 -7.04 -10.47
N GLY A 28 -4.99 -6.95 -9.20
CA GLY A 28 -4.82 -5.79 -8.34
C GLY A 28 -4.33 -6.21 -6.96
N GLY A 29 -4.59 -5.37 -5.98
CA GLY A 29 -4.20 -5.59 -4.59
C GLY A 29 -2.90 -4.90 -4.23
N ALA A 30 -2.78 -4.53 -2.95
CA ALA A 30 -1.66 -3.76 -2.45
C ALA A 30 -0.32 -4.46 -2.69
N VAL A 31 -0.24 -5.79 -2.51
CA VAL A 31 1.00 -6.55 -2.68
C VAL A 31 1.53 -6.53 -4.13
N LEU A 32 0.64 -6.42 -5.12
CA LEU A 32 1.05 -6.31 -6.52
C LEU A 32 1.85 -5.01 -6.73
N TYR A 33 1.27 -3.90 -6.33
CA TYR A 33 1.88 -2.58 -6.54
C TYR A 33 3.09 -2.35 -5.63
N SER A 34 2.97 -2.71 -4.34
CA SER A 34 4.04 -2.59 -3.35
C SER A 34 5.21 -3.51 -3.66
N GLY A 35 4.94 -4.77 -4.03
CA GLY A 35 5.96 -5.75 -4.36
C GLY A 35 6.80 -5.31 -5.55
N HIS A 36 6.16 -4.93 -6.66
CA HIS A 36 6.87 -4.43 -7.84
C HIS A 36 7.65 -3.15 -7.55
N ALA A 37 7.08 -2.19 -6.79
CA ALA A 37 7.78 -0.97 -6.44
C ALA A 37 9.06 -1.24 -5.63
N ALA A 38 8.98 -2.04 -4.57
CA ALA A 38 10.13 -2.36 -3.74
C ALA A 38 11.19 -3.19 -4.50
N ASN A 39 10.75 -4.16 -5.30
CA ASN A 39 11.66 -5.04 -6.06
C ASN A 39 12.38 -4.32 -7.20
N SER A 40 11.71 -3.40 -7.90
CA SER A 40 12.26 -2.67 -9.06
C SER A 40 13.45 -1.79 -8.71
N ILE A 41 13.61 -1.43 -7.44
CA ILE A 41 14.73 -0.63 -6.95
C ILE A 41 15.90 -1.47 -6.40
N GLY A 42 15.89 -2.77 -6.70
CA GLY A 42 16.99 -3.67 -6.38
C GLY A 42 16.97 -4.24 -4.96
N LYS A 43 15.83 -4.21 -4.30
CA LYS A 43 15.68 -4.77 -2.94
C LYS A 43 15.20 -6.21 -2.99
N LYS A 44 15.58 -6.98 -1.97
CA LYS A 44 15.15 -8.35 -1.80
C LYS A 44 13.78 -8.39 -1.12
N VAL A 45 12.76 -8.70 -1.88
CA VAL A 45 11.36 -8.62 -1.46
C VAL A 45 10.73 -10.00 -1.39
N ALA A 46 9.96 -10.24 -0.33
CA ALA A 46 9.02 -11.35 -0.27
C ALA A 46 7.60 -10.82 -0.08
N VAL A 47 6.64 -11.60 -0.56
CA VAL A 47 5.21 -11.35 -0.40
C VAL A 47 4.59 -12.57 0.29
N VAL A 48 3.83 -12.32 1.35
CA VAL A 48 2.90 -13.30 1.94
C VAL A 48 1.53 -12.95 1.41
N THR A 49 1.00 -13.81 0.54
CA THR A 49 -0.32 -13.59 -0.06
C THR A 49 -1.24 -14.75 0.23
N LYS A 50 -2.55 -14.46 0.30
CA LYS A 50 -3.57 -15.44 0.66
C LYS A 50 -4.69 -15.42 -0.37
N GLY A 51 -5.21 -16.61 -0.72
CA GLY A 51 -6.30 -16.69 -1.67
C GLY A 51 -6.55 -18.11 -2.14
N ASN A 52 -7.50 -18.29 -3.05
CA ASN A 52 -7.65 -19.57 -3.71
C ASN A 52 -6.49 -19.80 -4.69
N ARG A 53 -6.17 -21.07 -4.93
CA ARG A 53 -4.97 -21.47 -5.65
C ARG A 53 -4.85 -20.88 -7.08
N LYS A 54 -5.97 -20.63 -7.74
CA LYS A 54 -5.97 -20.12 -9.12
C LYS A 54 -5.45 -18.68 -9.23
N ILE A 55 -5.66 -17.87 -8.19
CA ILE A 55 -5.24 -16.46 -8.19
C ILE A 55 -3.85 -16.30 -7.58
N THR A 56 -3.57 -17.00 -6.47
CA THR A 56 -2.29 -16.85 -5.77
C THR A 56 -1.11 -17.50 -6.49
N ASP A 57 -1.36 -18.58 -7.24
CA ASP A 57 -0.33 -19.26 -8.03
C ASP A 57 -0.15 -18.61 -9.42
N SER A 58 -0.81 -17.48 -9.68
CA SER A 58 -0.73 -16.84 -11.00
C SER A 58 0.62 -16.12 -11.17
N GLU A 59 1.45 -16.63 -12.07
CA GLU A 59 2.65 -15.95 -12.51
C GLU A 59 2.36 -14.58 -13.13
N ASP A 60 1.14 -14.37 -13.66
CA ASP A 60 0.72 -13.12 -14.26
C ASP A 60 0.63 -11.97 -13.25
N ALA A 61 0.37 -12.26 -11.97
CA ALA A 61 0.25 -11.25 -10.93
C ALA A 61 1.62 -10.80 -10.39
N LEU A 62 2.48 -11.74 -10.03
CA LEU A 62 3.76 -11.48 -9.34
C LEU A 62 4.94 -12.22 -9.97
N GLY A 63 4.68 -13.11 -10.94
CA GLY A 63 5.69 -13.96 -11.57
C GLY A 63 6.70 -13.19 -12.42
N GLY A 64 7.88 -13.80 -12.59
CA GLY A 64 8.95 -13.22 -13.40
C GLY A 64 9.63 -11.96 -12.82
N SER A 65 9.14 -11.44 -11.68
CA SER A 65 9.64 -10.23 -11.06
C SER A 65 10.88 -10.43 -10.16
N GLY A 66 11.17 -11.69 -9.77
CA GLY A 66 12.20 -11.99 -8.76
C GLY A 66 11.69 -11.87 -7.31
N ILE A 67 10.41 -11.55 -7.10
CA ILE A 67 9.78 -11.51 -5.78
C ILE A 67 9.60 -12.95 -5.27
N THR A 68 10.00 -13.20 -4.03
CA THR A 68 9.72 -14.48 -3.36
C THR A 68 8.27 -14.50 -2.89
N ILE A 69 7.49 -15.53 -3.23
CA ILE A 69 6.08 -15.63 -2.92
C ILE A 69 5.84 -16.74 -1.89
N PHE A 70 5.27 -16.39 -0.73
CA PHE A 70 4.73 -17.29 0.27
C PHE A 70 3.21 -17.31 0.12
N ALA A 71 2.72 -18.19 -0.77
CA ALA A 71 1.29 -18.34 -1.02
C ALA A 71 0.65 -19.20 0.08
N LYS A 72 -0.43 -18.70 0.67
CA LYS A 72 -1.22 -19.38 1.71
C LYS A 72 -2.63 -19.67 1.21
N PRO A 73 -3.22 -20.81 1.58
CA PRO A 73 -4.59 -21.13 1.18
C PRO A 73 -5.60 -20.20 1.89
N SER A 74 -6.68 -19.94 1.19
CA SER A 74 -7.87 -19.25 1.73
C SER A 74 -9.11 -19.83 1.07
N THR A 75 -10.24 -19.76 1.77
CA THR A 75 -11.54 -20.18 1.26
C THR A 75 -11.90 -19.42 -0.02
N ASN A 76 -11.63 -18.11 -0.01
CA ASN A 76 -11.85 -17.23 -1.16
C ASN A 76 -10.58 -16.45 -1.49
N SER A 77 -10.57 -15.86 -2.67
CA SER A 77 -9.67 -14.75 -3.03
C SER A 77 -10.43 -13.45 -2.94
N THR A 78 -9.76 -12.34 -2.75
CA THR A 78 -10.39 -11.02 -2.79
C THR A 78 -10.82 -10.69 -4.23
N LEU A 79 -12.11 -10.42 -4.40
CA LEU A 79 -12.72 -10.04 -5.67
C LEU A 79 -13.25 -8.62 -5.58
N MET A 80 -12.76 -7.73 -6.44
CA MET A 80 -13.17 -6.34 -6.50
C MET A 80 -13.95 -6.04 -7.78
N GLU A 81 -15.01 -5.27 -7.66
CA GLU A 81 -15.73 -4.70 -8.79
C GLU A 81 -15.61 -3.18 -8.76
N ASN A 82 -15.17 -2.58 -9.86
CA ASN A 82 -15.08 -1.13 -10.01
C ASN A 82 -15.90 -0.72 -11.24
N VAL A 83 -16.87 0.15 -11.07
CA VAL A 83 -17.66 0.74 -12.15
C VAL A 83 -17.33 2.22 -12.22
N TYR A 84 -16.71 2.64 -13.31
CA TYR A 84 -16.32 4.02 -13.57
C TYR A 84 -17.43 4.76 -14.31
N PHE A 85 -17.76 5.96 -13.87
CA PHE A 85 -18.85 6.76 -14.44
C PHE A 85 -18.37 7.88 -15.36
N THR A 86 -17.05 8.12 -15.38
CA THR A 86 -16.44 9.22 -16.15
C THR A 86 -15.17 8.76 -16.86
N PRO A 87 -14.82 9.36 -18.03
CA PRO A 87 -13.62 8.98 -18.79
C PRO A 87 -12.31 9.14 -18.00
N ASP A 88 -12.25 10.11 -17.09
CA ASP A 88 -11.09 10.36 -16.22
C ASP A 88 -10.96 9.37 -15.06
N ARG A 89 -11.95 8.45 -14.91
CA ARG A 89 -12.04 7.44 -13.84
C ARG A 89 -12.01 8.03 -12.42
N GLU A 90 -12.33 9.31 -12.25
CA GLU A 90 -12.41 9.96 -10.93
C GLU A 90 -13.62 9.48 -10.13
N ARG A 91 -14.76 9.31 -10.81
CA ARG A 91 -16.00 8.87 -10.18
C ARG A 91 -16.22 7.39 -10.44
N ARG A 92 -16.18 6.62 -9.36
CA ARG A 92 -16.42 5.17 -9.43
C ARG A 92 -17.26 4.70 -8.24
N ARG A 93 -17.92 3.58 -8.44
CA ARG A 93 -18.44 2.72 -7.38
C ARG A 93 -17.52 1.52 -7.28
N SER A 94 -17.05 1.22 -6.08
CA SER A 94 -16.26 0.01 -5.79
C SER A 94 -17.04 -0.89 -4.85
N ARG A 95 -17.03 -2.21 -5.12
CA ARG A 95 -17.57 -3.25 -4.25
C ARG A 95 -16.52 -4.32 -4.04
N CYS A 96 -16.52 -4.93 -2.86
CA CYS A 96 -15.77 -6.14 -2.56
C CYS A 96 -16.73 -7.32 -2.54
N LEU A 97 -16.64 -8.19 -3.53
CA LEU A 97 -17.56 -9.31 -3.73
C LEU A 97 -17.18 -10.53 -2.90
N ALA A 98 -15.90 -10.67 -2.55
CA ALA A 98 -15.37 -11.71 -1.69
C ALA A 98 -14.09 -11.21 -1.01
N VAL A 99 -13.83 -11.67 0.20
CA VAL A 99 -12.62 -11.41 0.99
C VAL A 99 -11.87 -12.71 1.27
N ILE A 100 -10.59 -12.62 1.56
CA ILE A 100 -9.79 -13.74 2.05
C ILE A 100 -10.16 -14.11 3.48
N ASP A 101 -9.77 -15.32 3.92
CA ASP A 101 -9.71 -15.62 5.35
C ASP A 101 -8.63 -14.73 6.01
N PRO A 102 -8.85 -14.23 7.25
CA PRO A 102 -7.86 -13.39 7.95
C PRO A 102 -6.47 -14.02 7.98
N TYR A 103 -5.44 -13.17 7.94
CA TYR A 103 -4.07 -13.63 8.24
C TYR A 103 -3.96 -14.05 9.70
N THR A 104 -3.17 -15.07 9.95
CA THR A 104 -2.83 -15.55 11.29
C THR A 104 -1.30 -15.54 11.49
N PRO A 105 -0.79 -15.56 12.74
CA PRO A 105 0.66 -15.60 12.98
C PRO A 105 1.39 -16.75 12.27
N GLU A 106 0.71 -17.87 12.03
CA GLU A 106 1.25 -19.05 11.32
C GLU A 106 1.44 -18.82 9.82
N ASP A 107 0.81 -17.77 9.27
CA ASP A 107 1.03 -17.37 7.87
C ASP A 107 2.36 -16.63 7.68
N ILE A 108 2.92 -16.04 8.76
CA ILE A 108 4.16 -15.27 8.72
C ILE A 108 5.34 -16.24 8.59
N PRO A 109 6.18 -16.11 7.53
CA PRO A 109 7.32 -16.99 7.35
C PRO A 109 8.40 -16.75 8.43
N ASP A 110 9.23 -17.77 8.67
CA ASP A 110 10.32 -17.71 9.64
C ASP A 110 11.52 -16.89 9.18
N GLU A 111 11.51 -16.45 7.91
CA GLU A 111 12.58 -15.67 7.32
C GLU A 111 12.73 -14.29 7.97
N GLU A 112 13.98 -13.87 8.12
CA GLU A 112 14.30 -12.54 8.64
C GLU A 112 13.98 -11.45 7.63
N THR A 113 13.53 -10.31 8.12
CA THR A 113 13.34 -9.08 7.32
C THR A 113 13.78 -7.85 8.10
N ASN A 114 14.03 -6.75 7.40
CA ASN A 114 14.23 -5.47 8.05
C ASN A 114 12.88 -4.81 8.39
N VAL A 115 11.85 -5.00 7.52
CA VAL A 115 10.52 -4.40 7.68
C VAL A 115 9.45 -5.40 7.27
N TYR A 116 8.43 -5.56 8.10
CA TYR A 116 7.14 -6.14 7.71
C TYR A 116 6.22 -5.02 7.22
N HIS A 117 5.77 -5.11 5.96
CA HIS A 117 4.82 -4.16 5.39
C HIS A 117 3.42 -4.78 5.38
N LEU A 118 2.56 -4.33 6.28
CA LEU A 118 1.17 -4.76 6.40
C LEU A 118 0.32 -4.00 5.38
N ALA A 119 -0.08 -4.70 4.34
CA ALA A 119 -0.73 -4.16 3.13
C ALA A 119 -2.06 -4.88 2.83
N GLY A 120 -2.89 -5.11 3.85
CA GLY A 120 -4.24 -5.65 3.68
C GLY A 120 -5.16 -4.66 2.95
N LEU A 121 -6.24 -5.16 2.37
CA LEU A 121 -7.19 -4.36 1.60
C LEU A 121 -8.41 -3.92 2.40
N CYS A 122 -8.91 -4.79 3.27
CA CYS A 122 -10.14 -4.57 4.02
C CYS A 122 -9.96 -4.83 5.51
N TYR A 123 -10.82 -4.24 6.29
CA TYR A 123 -10.92 -4.53 7.72
C TYR A 123 -11.17 -6.02 7.95
N GLY A 124 -10.39 -6.62 8.85
CA GLY A 124 -10.43 -8.05 9.15
C GLY A 124 -9.40 -8.88 8.37
N ASP A 125 -8.75 -8.34 7.34
CA ASP A 125 -7.65 -9.06 6.66
C ASP A 125 -6.47 -9.27 7.62
N ILE A 126 -6.08 -8.23 8.34
CA ILE A 126 -4.95 -8.18 9.26
C ILE A 126 -5.47 -7.83 10.66
N GLY A 127 -5.29 -8.74 11.61
CA GLY A 127 -5.66 -8.54 13.00
C GLY A 127 -4.53 -7.95 13.86
N PRO A 128 -4.84 -7.55 15.10
CA PRO A 128 -3.83 -7.07 16.06
C PRO A 128 -2.74 -8.08 16.37
N ASP A 129 -3.03 -9.36 16.33
CA ASP A 129 -2.09 -10.48 16.53
C ASP A 129 -0.96 -10.47 15.50
N ILE A 130 -1.26 -10.12 14.24
CA ILE A 130 -0.27 -9.95 13.17
C ILE A 130 0.64 -8.75 13.46
N ILE A 131 0.07 -7.61 13.88
CA ILE A 131 0.85 -6.43 14.26
C ILE A 131 1.85 -6.79 15.37
N LEU A 132 1.36 -7.46 16.43
CA LEU A 132 2.17 -7.83 17.57
C LEU A 132 3.24 -8.87 17.20
N GLU A 133 2.91 -9.85 16.37
CA GLU A 133 3.86 -10.86 15.93
C GLU A 133 4.98 -10.27 15.06
N CYS A 134 4.63 -9.41 14.10
CA CYS A 134 5.61 -8.72 13.27
C CYS A 134 6.51 -7.79 14.10
N ALA A 135 5.94 -7.04 15.05
CA ALA A 135 6.67 -6.11 15.89
C ALA A 135 7.68 -6.77 16.84
N LYS A 136 7.53 -8.05 17.15
CA LYS A 136 8.54 -8.84 17.90
C LYS A 136 9.79 -9.14 17.09
N ARG A 137 9.68 -9.14 15.74
CA ARG A 137 10.72 -9.65 14.85
C ARG A 137 11.44 -8.53 14.08
N ALA A 138 10.73 -7.47 13.67
CA ALA A 138 11.29 -6.37 12.88
C ALA A 138 10.44 -5.09 12.98
N ASP A 139 10.88 -4.03 12.32
CA ASP A 139 10.08 -2.82 12.14
C ASP A 139 8.78 -3.13 11.37
N VAL A 140 7.68 -2.49 11.78
CA VAL A 140 6.38 -2.64 11.13
C VAL A 140 6.02 -1.37 10.35
N ALA A 141 5.72 -1.54 9.08
CA ALA A 141 5.08 -0.54 8.23
C ALA A 141 3.64 -0.94 7.98
N MET A 142 2.69 -0.02 8.11
CA MET A 142 1.26 -0.31 7.93
C MET A 142 0.60 0.70 7.00
N ASP A 143 -0.08 0.21 5.98
CA ASP A 143 -1.12 0.98 5.31
C ASP A 143 -2.41 0.87 6.13
N ILE A 144 -2.87 2.01 6.69
CA ILE A 144 -4.02 2.03 7.61
C ILE A 144 -5.32 1.59 6.95
N GLN A 145 -5.38 1.59 5.63
CA GLN A 145 -6.54 1.18 4.86
C GLN A 145 -7.15 -0.13 5.36
N CYS A 146 -6.31 -1.12 5.70
CA CYS A 146 -6.77 -2.43 6.18
C CYS A 146 -7.42 -2.39 7.57
N MET A 147 -7.31 -1.28 8.31
CA MET A 147 -8.00 -1.08 9.58
C MET A 147 -9.26 -0.22 9.43
N LEU A 148 -9.40 0.54 8.35
CA LEU A 148 -10.48 1.50 8.16
C LEU A 148 -11.52 1.07 7.12
N ARG A 149 -11.11 0.32 6.08
CA ARG A 149 -11.98 0.00 4.94
C ARG A 149 -12.84 -1.23 5.21
N HIS A 150 -14.09 -1.00 5.58
CA HIS A 150 -15.08 -2.05 5.84
C HIS A 150 -15.83 -2.43 4.57
N VAL A 151 -16.17 -3.71 4.48
CA VAL A 151 -17.10 -4.24 3.48
C VAL A 151 -18.49 -4.22 4.09
N GLU A 152 -19.36 -3.38 3.56
CA GLU A 152 -20.76 -3.26 4.02
C GLU A 152 -21.61 -4.47 3.59
N PRO A 153 -22.80 -4.68 4.18
CA PRO A 153 -23.70 -5.78 3.79
C PRO A 153 -24.10 -5.79 2.32
N ASP A 154 -24.12 -4.61 1.67
CA ASP A 154 -24.37 -4.44 0.23
C ASP A 154 -23.09 -4.57 -0.63
N GLN A 155 -21.99 -5.01 -0.01
CA GLN A 155 -20.66 -5.17 -0.61
C GLN A 155 -19.96 -3.84 -0.98
N THR A 156 -20.55 -2.69 -0.71
CA THR A 156 -19.86 -1.40 -0.88
C THR A 156 -18.75 -1.24 0.16
N LEU A 157 -17.77 -0.40 -0.18
CA LEU A 157 -16.64 -0.12 0.71
C LEU A 157 -16.84 1.23 1.38
N LYS A 158 -16.76 1.24 2.73
CA LYS A 158 -16.78 2.46 3.53
C LYS A 158 -15.63 2.50 4.51
N LEU A 159 -15.19 3.72 4.80
CA LEU A 159 -14.21 3.95 5.86
C LEU A 159 -14.95 4.13 7.19
N HIS A 160 -14.51 3.38 8.19
CA HIS A 160 -14.92 3.52 9.59
C HIS A 160 -13.68 3.76 10.44
N ASP A 161 -13.85 4.41 11.57
CA ASP A 161 -12.75 4.62 12.52
C ASP A 161 -12.27 3.29 13.10
N TRP A 162 -10.99 3.25 13.48
CA TRP A 162 -10.38 2.12 14.18
C TRP A 162 -10.30 2.40 15.69
N PRO A 163 -11.20 1.83 16.50
CA PRO A 163 -11.28 2.14 17.93
C PRO A 163 -9.99 1.84 18.70
N GLU A 164 -9.29 0.77 18.35
CA GLU A 164 -8.10 0.30 19.06
C GLU A 164 -6.79 1.00 18.58
N LYS A 165 -6.87 2.03 17.74
CA LYS A 165 -5.73 2.73 17.14
C LYS A 165 -4.65 3.15 18.16
N THR A 166 -5.04 3.70 19.30
CA THR A 166 -4.10 4.15 20.34
C THR A 166 -3.39 3.00 21.06
N GLU A 167 -3.96 1.80 21.03
CA GLU A 167 -3.34 0.62 21.61
C GLU A 167 -2.24 0.04 20.71
N TYR A 168 -2.46 0.06 19.39
CA TYR A 168 -1.61 -0.65 18.44
C TYR A 168 -0.65 0.25 17.65
N LEU A 169 -0.94 1.54 17.46
CA LEU A 169 -0.07 2.45 16.69
C LEU A 169 1.35 2.57 17.26
N LYS A 170 1.55 2.36 18.56
CA LYS A 170 2.88 2.35 19.20
C LYS A 170 3.83 1.26 18.69
N TYR A 171 3.29 0.20 18.04
CA TYR A 171 4.07 -0.86 17.41
C TYR A 171 4.42 -0.57 15.96
N ILE A 172 3.85 0.50 15.39
CA ILE A 172 4.02 0.86 13.97
C ILE A 172 5.15 1.88 13.85
N ARG A 173 6.20 1.49 13.13
CA ARG A 173 7.29 2.41 12.80
C ARG A 173 6.91 3.36 11.67
N PHE A 174 6.35 2.83 10.59
CA PHE A 174 5.93 3.59 9.42
C PHE A 174 4.43 3.44 9.23
N LEU A 175 3.68 4.52 9.40
CA LEU A 175 2.24 4.54 9.17
C LEU A 175 1.91 5.33 7.91
N LYS A 176 1.17 4.72 6.99
CA LYS A 176 0.65 5.43 5.82
C LYS A 176 -0.86 5.60 5.91
N THR A 177 -1.31 6.80 5.54
CA THR A 177 -2.71 7.11 5.24
C THR A 177 -2.80 7.86 3.92
N ASP A 178 -3.99 7.95 3.33
CA ASP A 178 -4.34 9.07 2.46
C ASP A 178 -5.08 10.16 3.26
N ALA A 179 -5.42 11.28 2.60
CA ALA A 179 -6.06 12.40 3.28
C ALA A 179 -7.43 12.04 3.87
N ALA A 180 -8.24 11.23 3.17
CA ALA A 180 -9.56 10.82 3.65
C ALA A 180 -9.46 9.80 4.79
N GLU A 181 -8.53 8.87 4.71
CA GLU A 181 -8.21 7.92 5.79
C GLU A 181 -7.71 8.66 7.05
N ALA A 182 -6.85 9.66 6.89
CA ALA A 182 -6.36 10.50 7.99
C ALA A 182 -7.52 11.24 8.68
N GLU A 183 -8.45 11.81 7.92
CA GLU A 183 -9.63 12.49 8.46
C GLU A 183 -10.53 11.52 9.23
N VAL A 184 -10.82 10.34 8.68
CA VAL A 184 -11.64 9.33 9.38
C VAL A 184 -10.97 8.87 10.67
N LEU A 185 -9.65 8.65 10.65
CA LEU A 185 -8.90 8.15 11.80
C LEU A 185 -8.77 9.18 12.93
N THR A 186 -8.59 10.47 12.59
CA THR A 186 -8.26 11.54 13.55
C THR A 186 -9.40 12.54 13.79
N GLY A 187 -10.36 12.65 12.88
CA GLY A 187 -11.37 13.71 12.87
C GLY A 187 -10.83 15.06 12.36
N LEU A 188 -9.58 15.11 11.87
CA LEU A 188 -8.89 16.34 11.46
C LEU A 188 -8.76 16.38 9.94
N THR A 189 -9.14 17.52 9.33
CA THR A 189 -9.00 17.74 7.88
C THR A 189 -7.61 18.27 7.50
N ASP A 190 -6.92 18.92 8.44
CA ASP A 190 -5.53 19.33 8.24
C ASP A 190 -4.60 18.13 8.37
N ARG A 191 -3.89 17.84 7.28
CA ARG A 191 -3.01 16.67 7.19
C ARG A 191 -1.80 16.74 8.12
N GLU A 192 -1.29 17.93 8.42
CA GLU A 192 -0.16 18.07 9.34
C GLU A 192 -0.60 17.84 10.77
N GLU A 193 -1.77 18.40 11.16
CA GLU A 193 -2.35 18.16 12.48
C GLU A 193 -2.71 16.67 12.64
N ALA A 194 -3.29 16.06 11.63
CA ALA A 194 -3.56 14.61 11.62
C ALA A 194 -2.27 13.77 11.78
N ALA A 195 -1.18 14.16 11.10
CA ALA A 195 0.11 13.47 11.25
C ALA A 195 0.67 13.60 12.67
N ARG A 196 0.58 14.79 13.30
CA ARG A 196 0.98 15.02 14.69
C ARG A 196 0.17 14.15 15.66
N GLN A 197 -1.15 14.08 15.46
CA GLN A 197 -2.03 13.28 16.30
C GLN A 197 -1.72 11.77 16.20
N MET A 198 -1.47 11.25 14.99
CA MET A 198 -1.08 9.85 14.82
C MET A 198 0.29 9.53 15.44
N TYR A 199 1.21 10.49 15.42
CA TYR A 199 2.49 10.37 16.10
C TYR A 199 2.30 10.34 17.64
N GLU A 200 1.45 11.19 18.19
CA GLU A 200 1.11 11.20 19.63
C GLU A 200 0.49 9.86 20.07
N TRP A 201 -0.28 9.20 19.21
CA TRP A 201 -0.81 7.85 19.46
C TRP A 201 0.25 6.75 19.37
N GLY A 202 1.47 7.08 18.97
CA GLY A 202 2.63 6.21 19.12
C GLY A 202 3.33 5.77 17.84
N ALA A 203 2.74 5.94 16.66
CA ALA A 203 3.43 5.68 15.40
C ALA A 203 4.66 6.60 15.24
N LYS A 204 5.75 6.10 14.61
CA LYS A 204 7.04 6.79 14.69
C LYS A 204 7.35 7.67 13.49
N GLU A 205 6.82 7.34 12.34
CA GLU A 205 7.00 8.10 11.10
C GLU A 205 5.71 7.99 10.29
N ILE A 206 5.04 9.11 10.05
CA ILE A 206 3.72 9.17 9.43
C ILE A 206 3.88 9.64 8.00
N VAL A 207 3.30 8.92 7.04
CA VAL A 207 3.26 9.29 5.62
C VAL A 207 1.81 9.52 5.21
N ILE A 208 1.50 10.72 4.71
CA ILE A 208 0.16 11.03 4.20
C ILE A 208 0.25 11.34 2.71
N THR A 209 -0.44 10.51 1.92
CA THR A 209 -0.52 10.70 0.46
C THR A 209 -1.70 11.59 0.09
N HIS A 210 -1.50 12.43 -0.92
CA HIS A 210 -2.52 13.27 -1.51
C HIS A 210 -2.39 13.30 -3.04
N ASN A 211 -3.32 13.97 -3.73
CA ASN A 211 -3.31 14.07 -5.19
C ASN A 211 -2.15 14.90 -5.75
N THR A 212 -1.60 15.81 -4.96
CA THR A 212 -0.58 16.79 -5.39
C THR A 212 0.77 16.60 -4.74
N GLU A 213 0.82 15.96 -3.58
CA GLU A 213 2.06 15.79 -2.80
C GLU A 213 1.97 14.60 -1.86
N VAL A 214 3.12 14.23 -1.34
CA VAL A 214 3.25 13.33 -0.20
C VAL A 214 3.92 14.10 0.93
N ILE A 215 3.43 13.97 2.15
CA ILE A 215 4.08 14.49 3.34
C ILE A 215 4.54 13.36 4.25
N ALA A 216 5.61 13.62 5.01
CA ALA A 216 6.04 12.76 6.11
C ALA A 216 6.26 13.58 7.39
N TYR A 217 6.01 12.96 8.55
CA TYR A 217 6.24 13.55 9.87
C TYR A 217 6.99 12.57 10.78
N ASP A 218 8.05 13.03 11.44
CA ASP A 218 8.94 12.22 12.28
C ASP A 218 8.86 12.59 13.78
N GLY A 219 7.86 13.37 14.16
CA GLY A 219 7.74 13.91 15.52
C GLY A 219 8.44 15.26 15.71
N LYS A 220 9.19 15.73 14.72
CA LYS A 220 9.96 16.99 14.80
C LYS A 220 9.54 17.98 13.72
N GLN A 221 9.50 17.53 12.46
CA GLN A 221 9.18 18.40 11.34
C GLN A 221 8.37 17.67 10.26
N ILE A 222 7.68 18.47 9.44
CA ILE A 222 7.00 18.00 8.26
C ILE A 222 7.94 18.08 7.06
N TYR A 223 8.08 16.96 6.36
CA TYR A 223 8.77 16.84 5.08
C TYR A 223 7.73 16.83 3.96
N ARG A 224 8.07 17.34 2.77
CA ARG A 224 7.15 17.40 1.63
C ARG A 224 7.85 17.03 0.34
N ALA A 225 7.13 16.31 -0.53
CA ALA A 225 7.55 16.08 -1.90
C ALA A 225 6.32 16.20 -2.83
N PRO A 226 6.34 17.10 -3.81
CA PRO A 226 5.24 17.26 -4.77
C PRO A 226 5.18 16.07 -5.71
N LEU A 227 3.99 15.71 -6.17
CA LEU A 227 3.81 14.78 -7.28
C LEU A 227 3.91 15.56 -8.59
N LYS A 228 4.68 15.06 -9.55
CA LYS A 228 4.93 15.73 -10.84
C LYS A 228 4.71 14.79 -12.04
N PRO A 229 3.59 14.04 -12.13
CA PRO A 229 3.34 13.15 -13.26
C PRO A 229 3.06 13.96 -14.52
N ARG A 230 3.56 13.50 -15.67
CA ARG A 230 3.29 14.12 -17.00
C ARG A 230 1.89 13.79 -17.51
N ASN A 231 1.30 12.69 -17.03
CA ASN A 231 -0.10 12.31 -17.27
C ASN A 231 -0.62 11.40 -16.13
N LEU A 232 -1.92 11.06 -16.14
CA LEU A 232 -2.59 10.34 -15.06
C LEU A 232 -3.32 9.07 -15.53
N THR A 233 -2.79 8.37 -16.55
CA THR A 233 -3.44 7.18 -17.12
C THR A 233 -3.37 5.95 -16.21
N GLY A 234 -2.43 5.92 -15.24
CA GLY A 234 -2.17 4.79 -14.35
C GLY A 234 -2.31 5.10 -12.85
N ARG A 235 -3.45 5.63 -12.40
CA ARG A 235 -3.65 6.09 -11.01
C ARG A 235 -3.78 4.97 -9.97
N THR A 236 -4.28 3.79 -10.36
CA THR A 236 -4.48 2.65 -9.44
C THR A 236 -3.15 2.19 -8.85
N GLY A 237 -3.11 1.90 -7.54
CA GLY A 237 -1.91 1.49 -6.82
C GLY A 237 -0.93 2.64 -6.52
N ARG A 238 -1.39 3.90 -6.60
CA ARG A 238 -0.58 5.08 -6.27
C ARG A 238 -0.10 5.04 -4.82
N GLY A 239 -1.00 4.82 -3.87
CA GLY A 239 -0.69 4.74 -2.43
C GLY A 239 0.30 3.63 -2.13
N ASP A 240 0.03 2.42 -2.62
CA ASP A 240 0.87 1.24 -2.43
C ASP A 240 2.28 1.45 -2.98
N THR A 241 2.40 1.98 -4.21
CA THR A 241 3.69 2.29 -4.84
C THR A 241 4.46 3.33 -4.02
N THR A 242 3.79 4.43 -3.61
CA THR A 242 4.42 5.49 -2.81
C THR A 242 4.97 4.94 -1.51
N PHE A 243 4.15 4.19 -0.77
CA PHE A 243 4.55 3.72 0.55
C PHE A 243 5.64 2.65 0.47
N ALA A 244 5.53 1.69 -0.44
CA ALA A 244 6.55 0.68 -0.63
C ALA A 244 7.90 1.28 -1.05
N ALA A 245 7.89 2.25 -1.96
CA ALA A 245 9.11 2.97 -2.36
C ALA A 245 9.70 3.74 -1.17
N TYR A 246 8.87 4.43 -0.41
CA TYR A 246 9.30 5.20 0.75
C TYR A 246 9.97 4.33 1.82
N ILE A 247 9.28 3.32 2.36
CA ILE A 247 9.83 2.46 3.42
C ILE A 247 11.07 1.68 2.97
N THR A 248 11.15 1.36 1.69
CA THR A 248 12.26 0.62 1.13
C THR A 248 13.49 1.51 0.97
N GLU A 249 13.33 2.71 0.43
CA GLU A 249 14.42 3.70 0.29
C GLU A 249 14.86 4.24 1.65
N ARG A 250 13.93 4.41 2.57
CA ARG A 250 14.14 4.92 3.92
C ARG A 250 15.10 4.06 4.76
N GLN A 251 15.29 2.80 4.39
CA GLN A 251 16.26 1.93 5.06
C GLN A 251 17.71 2.40 4.90
N THR A 252 18.00 3.19 3.87
CA THR A 252 19.37 3.65 3.54
C THR A 252 19.48 5.16 3.29
N SER A 253 18.36 5.89 3.31
CA SER A 253 18.30 7.32 2.97
C SER A 253 17.61 8.12 4.08
N SER A 254 17.82 9.42 4.09
CA SER A 254 17.08 10.35 4.95
C SER A 254 15.59 10.38 4.60
N ILE A 255 14.78 10.95 5.48
CA ILE A 255 13.32 11.08 5.24
C ILE A 255 13.04 11.88 3.97
N GLN A 256 13.73 13.02 3.78
CA GLN A 256 13.50 13.86 2.60
C GLN A 256 13.90 13.17 1.30
N GLU A 257 15.05 12.47 1.29
CA GLU A 257 15.50 11.72 0.11
C GLU A 257 14.54 10.58 -0.23
N ALA A 258 14.12 9.78 0.76
CA ALA A 258 13.16 8.70 0.58
C ALA A 258 11.79 9.23 0.11
N LEU A 259 11.35 10.38 0.64
CA LEU A 259 10.10 11.00 0.26
C LEU A 259 10.14 11.53 -1.19
N THR A 260 11.23 12.18 -1.57
CA THR A 260 11.45 12.66 -2.95
C THR A 260 11.51 11.48 -3.92
N PHE A 261 12.24 10.43 -3.55
CA PHE A 261 12.34 9.21 -4.37
C PHE A 261 10.97 8.56 -4.57
N SER A 262 10.18 8.42 -3.50
CA SER A 262 8.84 7.83 -3.59
C SER A 262 7.88 8.68 -4.42
N ALA A 263 7.92 10.00 -4.29
CA ALA A 263 7.12 10.94 -5.08
C ALA A 263 7.49 10.89 -6.58
N ALA A 264 8.78 10.77 -6.89
CA ALA A 264 9.26 10.61 -8.27
C ALA A 264 8.83 9.27 -8.86
N MET A 265 9.02 8.16 -8.12
CA MET A 265 8.61 6.82 -8.57
C MET A 265 7.11 6.77 -8.84
N VAL A 266 6.27 7.27 -7.92
CA VAL A 266 4.82 7.24 -8.11
C VAL A 266 4.37 8.17 -9.23
N SER A 267 5.04 9.32 -9.42
CA SER A 267 4.77 10.20 -10.56
C SER A 267 5.01 9.49 -11.88
N LEU A 268 6.16 8.83 -12.01
CA LEU A 268 6.51 8.03 -13.18
C LEU A 268 5.56 6.83 -13.36
N LYS A 269 5.18 6.15 -12.28
CA LYS A 269 4.21 5.04 -12.29
C LYS A 269 2.84 5.48 -12.78
N MET A 270 2.35 6.65 -12.36
CA MET A 270 1.01 7.15 -12.75
C MET A 270 0.87 7.38 -14.26
N GLU A 271 1.95 7.45 -15.00
CA GLU A 271 1.94 7.65 -16.44
C GLU A 271 1.52 6.40 -17.24
N LYS A 272 1.50 5.20 -16.60
CA LYS A 272 1.13 3.93 -17.22
C LYS A 272 0.22 3.11 -16.30
N PRO A 273 -0.81 2.43 -16.84
CA PRO A 273 -1.59 1.46 -16.09
C PRO A 273 -0.72 0.29 -15.59
N GLY A 274 -1.13 -0.35 -14.49
CA GLY A 274 -0.42 -1.47 -13.88
C GLY A 274 0.61 -1.05 -12.84
N PRO A 275 1.40 -2.00 -12.28
CA PRO A 275 2.46 -1.73 -11.33
C PRO A 275 3.64 -0.96 -11.97
N PHE A 276 4.54 -0.45 -11.14
CA PHE A 276 5.77 0.15 -11.62
C PHE A 276 6.71 -0.93 -12.19
N MET A 277 7.06 -0.80 -13.46
CA MET A 277 7.91 -1.75 -14.20
C MET A 277 9.25 -1.13 -14.64
N GLY A 278 9.58 0.06 -14.12
CA GLY A 278 10.86 0.72 -14.37
C GLY A 278 11.96 0.21 -13.42
N THR A 279 13.08 0.88 -13.46
CA THR A 279 14.27 0.59 -12.64
C THR A 279 14.55 1.73 -11.66
N ARG A 280 15.44 1.50 -10.69
CA ARG A 280 15.95 2.58 -9.83
C ARG A 280 16.53 3.74 -10.65
N GLN A 281 17.24 3.44 -11.73
CA GLN A 281 17.87 4.46 -12.58
C GLN A 281 16.83 5.34 -13.26
N ASP A 282 15.67 4.76 -13.68
CA ASP A 282 14.59 5.56 -14.27
C ASP A 282 14.03 6.58 -13.25
N VAL A 283 13.91 6.18 -11.98
CA VAL A 283 13.47 7.09 -10.91
C VAL A 283 14.51 8.18 -10.65
N LEU A 284 15.80 7.85 -10.62
CA LEU A 284 16.88 8.83 -10.43
C LEU A 284 16.94 9.85 -11.58
N ASN A 285 16.80 9.39 -12.81
CA ASN A 285 16.70 10.27 -13.99
C ASN A 285 15.48 11.20 -13.90
N TYR A 286 14.34 10.67 -13.40
CA TYR A 286 13.15 11.48 -13.21
C TYR A 286 13.33 12.53 -12.10
N ILE A 287 14.07 12.19 -11.03
CA ILE A 287 14.42 13.16 -9.98
C ILE A 287 15.29 14.26 -10.57
N GLU A 288 16.30 13.92 -11.35
CA GLU A 288 17.19 14.90 -11.98
C GLU A 288 16.41 15.87 -12.90
N GLU A 289 15.45 15.35 -13.65
CA GLU A 289 14.66 16.14 -14.60
C GLU A 289 13.62 17.04 -13.91
N PHE A 290 12.95 16.56 -12.85
CA PHE A 290 11.77 17.22 -12.32
C PHE A 290 11.87 17.71 -10.87
N TYR A 291 12.84 17.25 -10.07
CA TYR A 291 12.90 17.54 -8.63
C TYR A 291 14.12 18.36 -8.20
N ASN A 292 15.05 18.61 -9.09
CA ASN A 292 16.22 19.50 -8.90
C ASN A 292 15.89 20.97 -9.26
#